data_ff7d3c54e885599bca6dd4172fcf5280
#
_entry.id   ff7d3c54e885599bca6dd4172fcf5280
#
_cell.length_a   1.000
_cell.length_b   1.000
_cell.length_c   1.000
_cell.angle_alpha   90.00
_cell.angle_beta   90.00
_cell.angle_gamma   90.00
#
_symmetry.space_group_name_H-M   'P 1'
#
loop_
_entity.id
_entity.type
_entity.pdbx_description
1 polymer ?
#
loop_
_entity_poly.entity_id
_entity_poly.type
_entity_poly.pdbx_seq_one_letter_code
_entity_poly.pdbx_strand_id
1 'polypeptide(L)'
;MPDEPRGELVIQTIAMPMDTNPNGDIFGGWVTSQMDLGSGILAAKTAKSRVVTVAMEGMSFLQPVRVGDTVRCYARIDRIGRTSMTIPVEVWVTRYMTGEELRVTHGVFTFVAVDENGRPVPVKRDGK
;
A
#
# COMPACT_ATOMS: atom_id res chain seq x y z
N MET A 1 -17.42 -6.63 -9.01
CA MET A 1 -16.73 -5.35 -8.77
C MET A 1 -16.99 -4.90 -7.35
N PRO A 2 -15.98 -4.81 -6.51
CA PRO A 2 -16.21 -4.35 -5.15
C PRO A 2 -16.53 -2.85 -5.15
N ASP A 3 -17.54 -2.48 -4.39
CA ASP A 3 -17.92 -1.09 -4.24
C ASP A 3 -17.26 -0.46 -3.03
N GLU A 4 -16.49 -1.25 -2.31
CA GLU A 4 -15.83 -0.79 -1.11
C GLU A 4 -14.44 -1.40 -0.99
N PRO A 5 -13.55 -0.75 -0.23
CA PRO A 5 -12.19 -1.24 -0.07
C PRO A 5 -12.11 -2.59 0.61
N ARG A 6 -11.11 -3.36 0.24
CA ARG A 6 -10.82 -4.67 0.82
C ARG A 6 -9.52 -4.58 1.60
N GLY A 7 -9.60 -4.98 2.85
CA GLY A 7 -8.44 -5.02 3.70
C GLY A 7 -8.49 -4.02 4.83
N GLU A 8 -7.35 -3.87 5.49
CA GLU A 8 -7.19 -2.98 6.63
C GLU A 8 -6.72 -1.62 6.16
N LEU A 9 -7.27 -0.56 6.72
CA LEU A 9 -6.78 0.79 6.42
C LEU A 9 -5.40 0.94 7.06
N VAL A 10 -4.38 1.12 6.23
CA VAL A 10 -3.00 1.19 6.71
C VAL A 10 -2.41 2.60 6.62
N ILE A 11 -2.90 3.44 5.72
CA ILE A 11 -2.47 4.84 5.62
C ILE A 11 -3.67 5.67 5.18
N GLN A 12 -3.76 6.87 5.76
CA GLN A 12 -4.69 7.88 5.27
C GLN A 12 -3.98 9.22 5.32
N THR A 13 -4.01 9.93 4.20
CA THR A 13 -3.32 11.21 4.09
C THR A 13 -4.02 12.07 3.04
N ILE A 14 -3.54 13.29 2.86
CA ILE A 14 -4.08 14.22 1.87
C ILE A 14 -3.00 14.48 0.83
N ALA A 15 -3.37 14.39 -0.45
CA ALA A 15 -2.47 14.70 -1.56
C ALA A 15 -2.27 16.21 -1.64
N MET A 16 -1.02 16.66 -1.63
CA MET A 16 -0.66 18.06 -1.53
C MET A 16 -0.06 18.60 -2.84
N PRO A 17 -0.07 19.92 -3.04
CA PRO A 17 0.49 20.49 -4.27
C PRO A 17 1.93 20.08 -4.54
N MET A 18 2.75 19.89 -3.52
CA MET A 18 4.16 19.52 -3.69
C MET A 18 4.32 18.13 -4.31
N ASP A 19 3.24 17.35 -4.34
CA ASP A 19 3.27 15.98 -4.85
C ASP A 19 2.83 15.88 -6.30
N THR A 20 2.68 17.02 -6.99
CA THR A 20 2.18 17.03 -8.36
C THR A 20 3.28 16.90 -9.40
N ASN A 21 2.91 16.37 -10.56
CA ASN A 21 3.76 16.32 -11.73
C ASN A 21 3.49 17.57 -12.60
N PRO A 22 4.24 17.76 -13.71
CA PRO A 22 4.03 18.92 -14.57
C PRO A 22 2.62 19.04 -15.14
N ASN A 23 1.86 17.97 -15.19
CA ASN A 23 0.49 17.98 -15.70
C ASN A 23 -0.54 18.38 -14.63
N GLY A 24 -0.09 18.61 -13.40
CA GLY A 24 -0.99 18.99 -12.32
C GLY A 24 -1.64 17.82 -11.58
N ASP A 25 -1.29 16.59 -11.94
CA ASP A 25 -1.77 15.41 -11.24
C ASP A 25 -0.71 14.94 -10.24
N ILE A 26 -1.13 14.15 -9.27
CA ILE A 26 -0.21 13.59 -8.29
C ILE A 26 0.67 12.53 -8.98
N PHE A 27 1.96 12.54 -8.68
CA PHE A 27 2.88 11.53 -9.23
C PHE A 27 2.42 10.12 -8.90
N GLY A 28 2.47 9.24 -9.90
CA GLY A 28 2.23 7.82 -9.68
C GLY A 28 3.20 7.25 -8.65
N GLY A 29 4.45 7.72 -8.67
CA GLY A 29 5.46 7.29 -7.69
C GLY A 29 5.10 7.68 -6.26
N TRP A 30 4.45 8.84 -6.07
CA TRP A 30 3.98 9.24 -4.73
C TRP A 30 2.92 8.25 -4.25
N VAL A 31 1.96 7.90 -5.12
CA VAL A 31 0.92 6.93 -4.78
C VAL A 31 1.55 5.59 -4.42
N THR A 32 2.50 5.12 -5.24
CA THR A 32 3.20 3.86 -5.00
C THR A 32 3.94 3.88 -3.67
N SER A 33 4.56 5.01 -3.32
CA SER A 33 5.27 5.12 -2.05
C SER A 33 4.33 5.01 -0.86
N GLN A 34 3.11 5.53 -0.98
CA GLN A 34 2.11 5.37 0.08
C GLN A 34 1.72 3.91 0.23
N MET A 35 1.57 3.22 -0.88
CA MET A 35 1.25 1.80 -0.88
C MET A 35 2.36 0.98 -0.22
N ASP A 36 3.61 1.31 -0.55
CA ASP A 36 4.77 0.62 0.02
C ASP A 36 4.86 0.85 1.53
N LEU A 37 4.71 2.10 1.95
CA LEU A 37 4.74 2.44 3.37
C LEU A 37 3.63 1.72 4.12
N GLY A 38 2.41 1.79 3.62
CA GLY A 38 1.26 1.21 4.31
C GLY A 38 1.31 -0.31 4.38
N SER A 39 1.63 -0.94 3.25
CA SER A 39 1.72 -2.40 3.24
C SER A 39 2.91 -2.87 4.08
N GLY A 40 3.98 -2.06 4.12
CA GLY A 40 5.13 -2.36 4.98
C GLY A 40 4.78 -2.33 6.47
N ILE A 41 3.90 -1.40 6.87
CA ILE A 41 3.42 -1.36 8.24
C ILE A 41 2.70 -2.68 8.59
N LEU A 42 1.82 -3.12 7.70
CA LEU A 42 1.11 -4.38 7.91
C LEU A 42 2.06 -5.57 7.93
N ALA A 43 3.02 -5.58 7.00
CA ALA A 43 4.00 -6.66 6.91
C ALA A 43 4.84 -6.76 8.20
N ALA A 44 5.36 -5.62 8.68
CA ALA A 44 6.18 -5.60 9.89
C ALA A 44 5.39 -6.04 11.12
N LYS A 45 4.14 -5.58 11.21
CA LYS A 45 3.26 -5.96 12.31
C LYS A 45 2.99 -7.46 12.28
N THR A 46 2.79 -8.02 11.10
CA THR A 46 2.49 -9.43 10.92
C THR A 46 3.71 -10.30 11.21
N ALA A 47 4.87 -9.92 10.67
CA ALA A 47 6.11 -10.68 10.84
C ALA A 47 6.75 -10.49 12.20
N LYS A 48 6.43 -9.39 12.87
CA LYS A 48 7.05 -9.00 14.14
C LYS A 48 8.56 -8.92 14.00
N SER A 49 9.01 -8.40 12.88
CA SER A 49 10.43 -8.23 12.55
C SER A 49 10.57 -7.11 11.53
N ARG A 50 11.80 -6.80 11.16
CA ARG A 50 12.06 -5.90 10.04
C ARG A 50 11.60 -6.60 8.77
N VAL A 51 11.21 -5.82 7.80
CA VAL A 51 10.78 -6.35 6.49
C VAL A 51 11.40 -5.51 5.39
N VAL A 52 11.55 -6.11 4.22
CA VAL A 52 11.99 -5.38 3.03
C VAL A 52 11.02 -5.69 1.89
N THR A 53 10.81 -4.71 1.04
CA THR A 53 9.99 -4.87 -0.16
C THR A 53 10.83 -5.54 -1.22
N VAL A 54 10.38 -6.66 -1.76
CA VAL A 54 11.15 -7.38 -2.78
C VAL A 54 10.45 -7.39 -4.14
N ALA A 55 9.17 -7.10 -4.19
CA ALA A 55 8.46 -7.07 -5.48
C ALA A 55 7.20 -6.23 -5.39
N MET A 56 6.87 -5.59 -6.51
CA MET A 56 5.63 -4.86 -6.71
C MET A 56 5.11 -5.33 -8.06
N GLU A 57 3.94 -5.94 -8.07
CA GLU A 57 3.39 -6.51 -9.31
C GLU A 57 1.96 -6.09 -9.52
N GLY A 58 1.49 -6.21 -10.76
CA GLY A 58 0.09 -5.98 -11.08
C GLY A 58 -0.37 -4.56 -10.80
N MET A 59 0.54 -3.59 -10.86
CA MET A 59 0.19 -2.19 -10.59
C MET A 59 -0.69 -1.66 -11.71
N SER A 60 -1.84 -1.12 -11.32
CA SER A 60 -2.74 -0.48 -12.27
C SER A 60 -3.18 0.86 -11.69
N PHE A 61 -3.08 1.89 -12.50
CA PHE A 61 -3.53 3.24 -12.15
C PHE A 61 -4.82 3.50 -12.92
N LEU A 62 -5.94 3.46 -12.21
CA LEU A 62 -7.26 3.50 -12.83
C LEU A 62 -7.77 4.91 -13.03
N GLN A 63 -7.43 5.79 -12.09
CA GLN A 63 -7.85 7.18 -12.09
C GLN A 63 -6.73 8.02 -11.51
N PRO A 64 -6.59 9.28 -11.93
CA PRO A 64 -5.59 10.14 -11.31
C PRO A 64 -5.97 10.52 -9.88
N VAL A 65 -4.95 10.70 -9.05
CA VAL A 65 -5.11 11.27 -7.72
C VAL A 65 -4.88 12.77 -7.89
N ARG A 66 -5.75 13.57 -7.28
CA ARG A 66 -5.71 15.03 -7.44
C ARG A 66 -5.37 15.72 -6.12
N VAL A 67 -4.82 16.93 -6.23
CA VAL A 67 -4.55 17.74 -5.05
C VAL A 67 -5.84 17.91 -4.24
N GLY A 68 -5.73 17.70 -2.93
CA GLY A 68 -6.87 17.82 -2.04
C GLY A 68 -7.58 16.51 -1.78
N ASP A 69 -7.31 15.48 -2.57
CA ASP A 69 -7.94 14.17 -2.34
C ASP A 69 -7.49 13.61 -1.00
N THR A 70 -8.44 13.04 -0.27
CA THR A 70 -8.10 12.21 0.88
C THR A 70 -7.74 10.83 0.34
N VAL A 71 -6.52 10.40 0.57
CA VAL A 71 -5.96 9.18 0.01
C VAL A 71 -5.88 8.12 1.09
N ARG A 72 -6.50 6.98 0.83
CA ARG A 72 -6.52 5.87 1.80
C ARG A 72 -5.98 4.62 1.14
N CYS A 73 -5.02 3.97 1.81
CA CYS A 73 -4.47 2.70 1.37
C CYS A 73 -5.02 1.59 2.24
N TYR A 74 -5.48 0.53 1.60
CA TYR A 74 -5.98 -0.66 2.28
C TYR A 74 -5.12 -1.84 1.86
N ALA A 75 -4.76 -2.66 2.82
CA ALA A 75 -3.88 -3.80 2.56
C ALA A 75 -4.38 -5.01 3.34
N ARG A 76 -4.11 -6.19 2.78
CA ARG A 76 -4.47 -7.43 3.47
C ARG A 76 -3.40 -8.48 3.20
N ILE A 77 -3.26 -9.39 4.14
CA ILE A 77 -2.34 -10.52 3.95
C ILE A 77 -3.08 -11.56 3.10
N ASP A 78 -2.55 -11.84 1.93
CA ASP A 78 -3.14 -12.85 1.05
C ASP A 78 -2.47 -14.20 1.23
N ARG A 79 -1.14 -14.16 1.45
CA ARG A 79 -0.39 -15.39 1.56
C ARG A 79 0.86 -15.16 2.42
N ILE A 80 1.17 -16.12 3.27
CA ILE A 80 2.40 -16.13 4.05
C ILE A 80 3.21 -17.34 3.65
N GLY A 81 4.40 -17.11 3.08
CA GLY A 81 5.37 -18.15 2.81
C GLY A 81 6.27 -18.34 4.01
N ARG A 82 7.38 -19.01 3.81
CA ARG A 82 8.31 -19.24 4.92
C ARG A 82 8.92 -17.94 5.43
N THR A 83 9.42 -17.09 4.53
CA THR A 83 10.03 -15.82 4.87
C THR A 83 9.30 -14.63 4.25
N SER A 84 8.29 -14.87 3.41
CA SER A 84 7.66 -13.84 2.60
C SER A 84 6.19 -13.67 2.94
N MET A 85 5.66 -12.51 2.54
CA MET A 85 4.24 -12.19 2.67
C MET A 85 3.79 -11.53 1.39
N THR A 86 2.66 -11.98 0.85
CA THR A 86 2.06 -11.38 -0.34
C THR A 86 0.89 -10.53 0.13
N ILE A 87 0.94 -9.25 -0.22
CA ILE A 87 0.00 -8.26 0.30
C ILE A 87 -0.62 -7.46 -0.84
N PRO A 88 -1.88 -7.77 -1.21
CA PRO A 88 -2.62 -6.91 -2.13
C PRO A 88 -2.92 -5.58 -1.47
N VAL A 89 -2.80 -4.51 -2.25
CA VAL A 89 -3.00 -3.14 -1.77
C VAL A 89 -3.93 -2.42 -2.71
N GLU A 90 -4.89 -1.68 -2.16
CA GLU A 90 -5.77 -0.82 -2.93
C GLU A 90 -5.65 0.59 -2.41
N VAL A 91 -5.74 1.54 -3.34
CA VAL A 91 -5.78 2.96 -2.97
C VAL A 91 -7.12 3.53 -3.41
N TRP A 92 -7.78 4.14 -2.47
CA TRP A 92 -9.07 4.81 -2.68
C TRP A 92 -8.91 6.28 -2.33
N VAL A 93 -9.65 7.13 -3.01
CA VAL A 93 -9.65 8.55 -2.69
C VAL A 93 -11.06 9.04 -2.47
N THR A 94 -11.17 10.10 -1.68
CA THR A 94 -12.40 10.89 -1.57
C THR A 94 -12.03 12.24 -2.15
N ARG A 95 -12.71 12.64 -3.23
CA ARG A 95 -12.46 13.91 -3.90
C ARG A 95 -12.80 15.07 -2.98
N TYR A 96 -11.94 16.08 -2.99
CA TYR A 96 -12.05 17.19 -2.06
C TYR A 96 -13.39 17.93 -2.09
N MET A 97 -13.82 18.34 -3.26
CA MET A 97 -15.02 19.18 -3.34
C MET A 97 -16.32 18.39 -3.47
N THR A 98 -16.27 17.25 -4.11
CA THR A 98 -17.49 16.50 -4.44
C THR A 98 -17.81 15.39 -3.46
N GLY A 99 -16.82 14.91 -2.71
CA GLY A 99 -17.01 13.76 -1.84
C GLY A 99 -17.09 12.44 -2.58
N GLU A 100 -16.86 12.46 -3.89
CA GLU A 100 -16.89 11.23 -4.69
C GLU A 100 -15.79 10.28 -4.23
N GLU A 101 -16.11 9.00 -4.08
CA GLU A 101 -15.14 7.98 -3.68
C GLU A 101 -14.81 7.08 -4.85
N LEU A 102 -13.51 6.88 -5.10
CA LEU A 102 -13.03 6.13 -6.25
C LEU A 102 -11.86 5.25 -5.85
N ARG A 103 -11.83 4.03 -6.40
CA ARG A 103 -10.60 3.24 -6.33
C ARG A 103 -9.70 3.73 -7.46
N VAL A 104 -8.51 4.19 -7.12
CA VAL A 104 -7.61 4.81 -8.10
C VAL A 104 -6.44 3.94 -8.49
N THR A 105 -6.04 3.02 -7.64
CA THR A 105 -4.85 2.19 -7.89
C THR A 105 -4.97 0.89 -7.14
N HIS A 106 -4.38 -0.17 -7.69
CA HIS A 106 -4.18 -1.40 -6.93
C HIS A 106 -2.90 -2.07 -7.40
N GLY A 107 -2.40 -2.97 -6.56
CA GLY A 107 -1.20 -3.73 -6.88
C GLY A 107 -0.98 -4.79 -5.83
N VAL A 108 0.06 -5.60 -6.03
CA VAL A 108 0.42 -6.67 -5.10
C VAL A 108 1.87 -6.48 -4.69
N PHE A 109 2.09 -6.39 -3.40
CA PHE A 109 3.43 -6.20 -2.85
C PHE A 109 3.88 -7.48 -2.17
N THR A 110 5.17 -7.81 -2.32
CA THR A 110 5.78 -8.93 -1.63
C THR A 110 6.85 -8.40 -0.70
N PHE A 111 6.76 -8.78 0.56
CA PHE A 111 7.73 -8.42 1.59
C PHE A 111 8.42 -9.67 2.12
N VAL A 112 9.66 -9.51 2.54
CA VAL A 112 10.42 -10.58 3.17
C VAL A 112 10.82 -10.12 4.57
N ALA A 113 10.59 -10.99 5.55
CA ALA A 113 11.02 -10.73 6.93
C ALA A 113 12.53 -10.92 7.00
N VAL A 114 13.22 -9.98 7.65
CA VAL A 114 14.68 -10.02 7.73
C VAL A 114 15.14 -9.74 9.15
N ASP A 115 16.38 -10.18 9.44
CA ASP A 115 17.03 -9.88 10.72
C ASP A 115 17.77 -8.54 10.64
N GLU A 116 18.54 -8.21 11.67
CA GLU A 116 19.28 -6.95 11.74
C GLU A 116 20.30 -6.80 10.63
N ASN A 117 20.76 -7.91 10.07
CA ASN A 117 21.75 -7.91 8.99
C ASN A 117 21.11 -7.98 7.62
N GLY A 118 19.78 -7.93 7.55
CA GLY A 118 19.06 -7.99 6.29
C GLY A 118 18.89 -9.38 5.73
N ARG A 119 19.16 -10.40 6.52
CA ARG A 119 19.01 -11.78 6.06
C ARG A 119 17.61 -12.29 6.28
N PRO A 120 17.03 -13.04 5.32
CA PRO A 120 15.67 -13.55 5.49
C PRO A 120 15.54 -14.42 6.72
N VAL A 121 14.44 -14.23 7.44
CA VAL A 121 14.10 -15.05 8.59
C VAL A 121 12.65 -15.48 8.45
N PRO A 122 12.26 -16.60 9.09
CA PRO A 122 10.88 -17.06 9.00
C PRO A 122 9.90 -16.02 9.55
N VAL A 123 8.77 -15.88 8.87
CA VAL A 123 7.69 -15.04 9.34
C VAL A 123 7.12 -15.65 10.61
N LYS A 124 7.03 -14.84 11.66
CA LYS A 124 6.44 -15.30 12.92
C LYS A 124 4.94 -15.39 12.78
N ARG A 125 4.37 -16.44 13.35
CA ARG A 125 2.94 -16.63 13.29
C ARG A 125 2.40 -16.61 14.71
N ASP A 126 1.16 -16.16 14.83
CA ASP A 126 0.53 -16.09 16.13
C ASP A 126 0.49 -17.48 16.76
N GLY A 127 0.81 -17.53 18.04
CA GLY A 127 0.80 -18.78 18.76
C GLY A 127 1.99 -19.69 18.51
N LYS A 128 3.00 -19.17 17.81
CA LYS A 128 4.18 -19.97 17.48
C LYS A 128 5.44 -19.36 18.06
#